data_b21fb190d9f416008a1f645acb8308a9
#
_entry.id   b21fb190d9f416008a1f645acb8308a9
#
_cell.length_a   1.000
_cell.length_b   1.000
_cell.length_c   1.000
_cell.angle_alpha   90.00
_cell.angle_beta   90.00
_cell.angle_gamma   90.00
#
_symmetry.space_group_name_H-M   'P 1'
#
loop_
_entity.id
_entity.type
_entity.pdbx_description
1 polymer ?
#
loop_
_entity_poly.entity_id
_entity_poly.type
_entity_poly.pdbx_seq_one_letter_code
_entity_poly.pdbx_strand_id
1 'polypeptide(L)'
;MNKLVKKSAWIISAVILTVALFSFANTKPAASKPLPAACKISVNKSYLYDSLHLNNSGLSRQAFSYALKGYNYLLSLGKIKNDETVSIIDFSLPSYAKRLFVVDVKKGIVLFNTYVSHGRNSGKEVAGKFSNEPESFESSLGFYITSDTYNGKHGYSLRLEGEEAGINDNAFSRGIVMHSAPYVNERLIQKQGYIGRSEGCPAVPEKLYKPIIEKIKNGSCLFMYSPDKNYMTHSQIINNGALV
;
A
#
# COMPACT_ATOMS: atom_id res chain seq x y z
N MET A 1 -82.76 35.55 17.25
CA MET A 1 -82.45 34.96 15.95
C MET A 1 -80.94 35.17 15.76
N ASN A 2 -80.10 34.31 15.67
CA ASN A 2 -79.85 33.01 15.35
C ASN A 2 -78.43 32.62 15.87
N LYS A 3 -78.35 31.96 17.01
CA LYS A 3 -77.08 31.38 17.50
C LYS A 3 -76.95 29.88 17.17
N LEU A 4 -77.91 29.27 16.48
CA LEU A 4 -77.98 27.85 16.21
C LEU A 4 -77.45 27.45 14.81
N VAL A 5 -77.31 28.33 13.83
CA VAL A 5 -76.90 27.99 12.46
C VAL A 5 -75.38 28.00 12.27
N LYS A 6 -74.61 28.55 13.21
CA LYS A 6 -73.14 28.58 13.11
C LYS A 6 -72.40 27.32 13.63
N LYS A 7 -73.10 26.40 14.34
CA LYS A 7 -72.45 25.20 14.90
C LYS A 7 -72.46 23.99 13.97
N SER A 8 -73.36 23.94 12.97
CA SER A 8 -73.45 22.81 12.06
C SER A 8 -72.48 22.85 10.86
N ALA A 9 -71.96 24.04 10.50
CA ALA A 9 -71.00 24.19 9.40
C ALA A 9 -69.56 23.77 9.77
N TRP A 10 -69.23 23.71 11.07
CA TRP A 10 -67.85 23.35 11.52
C TRP A 10 -67.66 21.86 11.70
N ILE A 11 -68.73 21.08 11.87
CA ILE A 11 -68.66 19.63 12.04
C ILE A 11 -68.50 18.90 10.71
N ILE A 12 -68.98 19.44 9.61
CA ILE A 12 -68.88 18.85 8.26
C ILE A 12 -67.48 19.08 7.69
N SER A 13 -66.82 20.18 7.99
CA SER A 13 -65.44 20.43 7.55
C SER A 13 -64.38 19.56 8.26
N ALA A 14 -64.63 19.10 9.48
CA ALA A 14 -63.70 18.28 10.25
C ALA A 14 -63.67 16.81 9.81
N VAL A 15 -64.78 16.30 9.27
CA VAL A 15 -64.91 14.88 8.83
C VAL A 15 -64.28 14.64 7.44
N ILE A 16 -64.24 15.65 6.57
CA ILE A 16 -63.62 15.55 5.24
C ILE A 16 -62.08 15.61 5.31
N LEU A 17 -61.52 16.24 6.32
CA LEU A 17 -60.05 16.37 6.46
C LEU A 17 -59.38 15.10 7.05
N THR A 18 -60.15 14.23 7.70
CA THR A 18 -59.61 13.00 8.31
C THR A 18 -59.53 11.78 7.34
N VAL A 19 -60.22 11.83 6.22
CA VAL A 19 -60.21 10.74 5.24
C VAL A 19 -59.05 10.87 4.20
N ALA A 20 -58.46 12.09 4.08
CA ALA A 20 -57.36 12.35 3.14
C ALA A 20 -55.96 11.99 3.67
N LEU A 21 -55.81 11.56 4.93
CA LEU A 21 -54.53 11.31 5.58
C LEU A 21 -54.16 9.81 5.70
N PHE A 22 -54.97 8.90 5.18
CA PHE A 22 -54.75 7.45 5.32
C PHE A 22 -54.37 6.71 4.02
N SER A 23 -53.98 7.43 2.97
CA SER A 23 -53.58 6.80 1.67
C SER A 23 -52.10 6.87 1.34
N PHE A 24 -51.22 7.22 2.30
CA PHE A 24 -49.77 7.17 2.12
C PHE A 24 -49.11 6.20 3.11
N ALA A 25 -49.44 4.92 2.97
CA ALA A 25 -48.62 3.91 3.65
C ALA A 25 -48.67 2.61 2.87
N ASN A 26 -47.55 2.24 2.34
CA ASN A 26 -47.08 0.94 1.87
C ASN A 26 -46.61 0.90 0.41
N THR A 27 -45.62 1.75 0.09
CA THR A 27 -44.64 1.36 -0.92
C THR A 27 -43.45 0.77 -0.20
N LYS A 28 -43.30 -0.54 -0.15
CA LYS A 28 -42.06 -1.21 0.22
C LYS A 28 -40.98 -0.64 -0.67
N PRO A 29 -39.82 -0.19 -0.11
CA PRO A 29 -38.70 0.20 -0.95
C PRO A 29 -38.30 -1.02 -1.78
N ALA A 30 -38.30 -0.87 -3.10
CA ALA A 30 -37.76 -1.89 -3.99
C ALA A 30 -36.33 -2.18 -3.57
N ALA A 31 -36.03 -3.42 -3.19
CA ALA A 31 -34.69 -3.86 -2.91
C ALA A 31 -33.84 -3.56 -4.15
N SER A 32 -32.90 -2.63 -4.02
CA SER A 32 -31.91 -2.38 -5.05
C SER A 32 -31.14 -3.68 -5.29
N LYS A 33 -31.20 -4.17 -6.53
CA LYS A 33 -30.35 -5.29 -6.94
C LYS A 33 -28.91 -4.94 -6.56
N PRO A 34 -28.17 -5.84 -5.88
CA PRO A 34 -26.76 -5.59 -5.61
C PRO A 34 -26.05 -5.36 -6.96
N LEU A 35 -25.25 -4.31 -7.04
CA LEU A 35 -24.37 -4.09 -8.19
C LEU A 35 -23.57 -5.37 -8.44
N PRO A 36 -23.40 -5.79 -9.72
CA PRO A 36 -22.55 -6.92 -10.03
C PRO A 36 -21.17 -6.64 -9.44
N ALA A 37 -20.64 -7.59 -8.66
CA ALA A 37 -19.31 -7.52 -8.09
C ALA A 37 -18.31 -7.16 -9.20
N ALA A 38 -17.56 -6.08 -9.00
CA ALA A 38 -16.54 -5.66 -9.95
C ALA A 38 -15.68 -6.87 -10.34
N CYS A 39 -15.57 -7.12 -11.63
CA CYS A 39 -14.74 -8.19 -12.16
C CYS A 39 -13.32 -7.98 -11.64
N LYS A 40 -12.87 -8.82 -10.71
CA LYS A 40 -11.51 -8.78 -10.18
C LYS A 40 -10.59 -9.25 -11.30
N ILE A 41 -9.90 -8.32 -11.94
CA ILE A 41 -8.86 -8.63 -12.91
C ILE A 41 -7.71 -9.25 -12.12
N SER A 42 -7.63 -10.58 -12.11
CA SER A 42 -6.48 -11.32 -11.62
C SER A 42 -5.34 -11.13 -12.62
N VAL A 43 -4.30 -10.39 -12.23
CA VAL A 43 -3.10 -10.26 -13.05
C VAL A 43 -2.38 -11.61 -13.05
N ASN A 44 -2.23 -12.24 -14.22
CA ASN A 44 -1.51 -13.51 -14.36
C ASN A 44 -0.02 -13.31 -14.04
N LYS A 45 0.38 -13.82 -12.88
CA LYS A 45 1.65 -13.51 -12.19
C LYS A 45 2.89 -14.03 -12.92
N SER A 46 2.83 -15.19 -13.53
CA SER A 46 4.00 -15.80 -14.17
C SER A 46 4.36 -15.09 -15.47
N TYR A 47 3.34 -14.75 -16.27
CA TYR A 47 3.53 -14.03 -17.52
C TYR A 47 4.19 -12.67 -17.32
N LEU A 48 3.74 -11.90 -16.31
CA LEU A 48 4.28 -10.55 -16.08
C LEU A 48 5.76 -10.58 -15.67
N TYR A 49 6.19 -11.54 -14.85
CA TYR A 49 7.60 -11.68 -14.47
C TYR A 49 8.49 -11.96 -15.69
N ASP A 50 8.07 -12.87 -16.56
CA ASP A 50 8.84 -13.29 -17.73
C ASP A 50 8.80 -12.22 -18.83
N SER A 51 7.65 -11.60 -19.09
CA SER A 51 7.52 -10.53 -20.09
C SER A 51 8.33 -9.28 -19.76
N LEU A 52 8.54 -8.99 -18.47
CA LEU A 52 9.37 -7.88 -18.00
C LEU A 52 10.85 -8.24 -17.88
N HIS A 53 11.23 -9.48 -18.19
CA HIS A 53 12.60 -9.98 -18.04
C HIS A 53 13.23 -9.67 -16.68
N LEU A 54 12.42 -9.77 -15.60
CA LEU A 54 12.84 -9.38 -14.24
C LEU A 54 13.99 -10.23 -13.70
N ASN A 55 14.14 -11.46 -14.16
CA ASN A 55 15.30 -12.31 -13.89
C ASN A 55 16.61 -11.66 -14.37
N ASN A 56 16.61 -11.00 -15.53
CA ASN A 56 17.79 -10.34 -16.07
C ASN A 56 18.18 -9.10 -15.24
N SER A 57 17.20 -8.49 -14.56
CA SER A 57 17.41 -7.37 -13.64
C SER A 57 17.73 -7.83 -12.21
N GLY A 58 17.77 -9.14 -11.96
CA GLY A 58 18.12 -9.75 -10.67
C GLY A 58 17.00 -9.85 -9.66
N LEU A 59 15.76 -9.44 -9.96
CA LEU A 59 14.64 -9.61 -9.05
C LEU A 59 14.32 -11.08 -8.85
N SER A 60 14.23 -11.53 -7.61
CA SER A 60 13.83 -12.87 -7.27
C SER A 60 12.39 -13.15 -7.72
N ARG A 61 12.15 -14.27 -8.42
CA ARG A 61 10.78 -14.70 -8.80
C ARG A 61 9.89 -14.87 -7.58
N GLN A 62 10.45 -15.30 -6.47
CA GLN A 62 9.74 -15.47 -5.21
C GLN A 62 9.32 -14.11 -4.64
N ALA A 63 10.23 -13.12 -4.59
CA ALA A 63 9.92 -11.76 -4.16
C ALA A 63 8.79 -11.16 -5.00
N PHE A 64 8.86 -11.29 -6.32
CA PHE A 64 7.84 -10.79 -7.23
C PHE A 64 6.48 -11.49 -7.03
N SER A 65 6.48 -12.81 -6.89
CA SER A 65 5.25 -13.60 -6.66
C SER A 65 4.55 -13.19 -5.36
N TYR A 66 5.31 -13.03 -4.27
CA TYR A 66 4.76 -12.57 -3.00
C TYR A 66 4.29 -11.12 -3.08
N ALA A 67 5.04 -10.24 -3.73
CA ALA A 67 4.64 -8.84 -3.93
C ALA A 67 3.26 -8.74 -4.62
N LEU A 68 3.05 -9.49 -5.71
CA LEU A 68 1.76 -9.51 -6.39
C LEU A 68 0.64 -10.16 -5.56
N LYS A 69 0.97 -11.22 -4.80
CA LYS A 69 0.00 -11.85 -3.89
C LYS A 69 -0.49 -10.85 -2.84
N GLY A 70 0.42 -10.16 -2.16
CA GLY A 70 0.06 -9.16 -1.16
C GLY A 70 -0.61 -7.92 -1.77
N TYR A 71 -0.15 -7.47 -2.93
CA TYR A 71 -0.81 -6.40 -3.68
C TYR A 71 -2.28 -6.73 -3.97
N ASN A 72 -2.56 -7.91 -4.52
CA ASN A 72 -3.93 -8.33 -4.81
C ASN A 72 -4.79 -8.45 -3.53
N TYR A 73 -4.21 -8.94 -2.44
CA TYR A 73 -4.87 -9.02 -1.14
C TYR A 73 -5.23 -7.63 -0.61
N LEU A 74 -4.26 -6.71 -0.54
CA LEU A 74 -4.49 -5.35 -0.06
C LEU A 74 -5.44 -4.56 -0.98
N LEU A 75 -5.37 -4.78 -2.29
CA LEU A 75 -6.32 -4.21 -3.25
C LEU A 75 -7.75 -4.72 -2.99
N SER A 76 -7.92 -6.00 -2.69
CA SER A 76 -9.24 -6.58 -2.38
C SER A 76 -9.85 -6.04 -1.09
N LEU A 77 -9.00 -5.58 -0.15
CA LEU A 77 -9.40 -4.91 1.09
C LEU A 77 -9.65 -3.40 0.91
N GLY A 78 -9.47 -2.85 -0.29
CA GLY A 78 -9.61 -1.41 -0.55
C GLY A 78 -8.52 -0.53 0.07
N LYS A 79 -7.39 -1.13 0.48
CA LYS A 79 -6.25 -0.42 1.07
C LYS A 79 -5.44 0.36 0.04
N ILE A 80 -5.35 -0.15 -1.19
CA ILE A 80 -4.58 0.47 -2.28
C ILE A 80 -5.46 1.49 -3.00
N LYS A 81 -5.00 2.73 -3.07
CA LYS A 81 -5.63 3.84 -3.81
C LYS A 81 -4.92 4.10 -5.14
N ASN A 82 -3.60 4.02 -5.16
CA ASN A 82 -2.79 4.07 -6.36
C ASN A 82 -2.47 2.63 -6.80
N ASP A 83 -3.35 2.07 -7.61
CA ASP A 83 -3.31 0.68 -8.08
C ASP A 83 -2.53 0.49 -9.40
N GLU A 84 -1.80 1.52 -9.85
CA GLU A 84 -0.98 1.42 -11.04
C GLU A 84 0.37 0.76 -10.76
N THR A 85 0.92 0.96 -9.55
CA THR A 85 2.30 0.59 -9.25
C THR A 85 2.43 -0.35 -8.05
N VAL A 86 3.38 -1.28 -8.18
CA VAL A 86 3.92 -2.08 -7.07
C VAL A 86 5.42 -1.79 -6.96
N SER A 87 5.86 -1.46 -5.76
CA SER A 87 7.29 -1.29 -5.44
C SER A 87 7.78 -2.51 -4.67
N ILE A 88 8.95 -3.03 -5.04
CA ILE A 88 9.56 -4.20 -4.41
C ILE A 88 10.99 -3.86 -4.04
N ILE A 89 11.33 -4.02 -2.76
CA ILE A 89 12.70 -3.98 -2.26
C ILE A 89 13.10 -5.43 -1.94
N ASP A 90 14.02 -5.96 -2.71
CA ASP A 90 14.50 -7.34 -2.53
C ASP A 90 15.78 -7.35 -1.69
N PHE A 91 15.64 -7.51 -0.38
CA PHE A 91 16.77 -7.60 0.55
C PHE A 91 17.50 -8.95 0.54
N SER A 92 17.04 -9.93 -0.26
CA SER A 92 17.86 -11.11 -0.55
C SER A 92 19.09 -10.74 -1.39
N LEU A 93 19.04 -9.58 -2.06
CA LEU A 93 20.14 -9.04 -2.85
C LEU A 93 21.04 -8.15 -1.98
N PRO A 94 22.35 -8.14 -2.24
CA PRO A 94 23.28 -7.25 -1.55
C PRO A 94 23.05 -5.79 -1.91
N SER A 95 23.53 -4.88 -1.06
CA SER A 95 23.28 -3.46 -1.21
C SER A 95 24.00 -2.79 -2.39
N TYR A 96 24.99 -3.45 -2.96
CA TYR A 96 25.64 -3.03 -4.20
C TYR A 96 24.84 -3.43 -5.47
N ALA A 97 23.81 -4.23 -5.32
CA ALA A 97 22.90 -4.55 -6.43
C ALA A 97 21.72 -3.56 -6.46
N LYS A 98 21.18 -3.32 -7.65
CA LYS A 98 19.93 -2.58 -7.83
C LYS A 98 18.77 -3.45 -7.38
N ARG A 99 18.27 -3.23 -6.18
CA ARG A 99 17.31 -4.10 -5.49
C ARG A 99 15.98 -3.43 -5.15
N LEU A 100 15.77 -2.16 -5.55
CA LEU A 100 14.47 -1.52 -5.60
C LEU A 100 13.94 -1.59 -7.03
N PHE A 101 12.75 -2.12 -7.18
CA PHE A 101 12.00 -2.20 -8.43
C PHE A 101 10.67 -1.48 -8.24
N VAL A 102 10.31 -0.62 -9.19
CA VAL A 102 8.98 -0.02 -9.28
C VAL A 102 8.37 -0.47 -10.60
N VAL A 103 7.30 -1.23 -10.53
CA VAL A 103 6.64 -1.85 -11.67
C VAL A 103 5.26 -1.23 -11.86
N ASP A 104 4.97 -0.74 -13.07
CA ASP A 104 3.61 -0.42 -13.49
C ASP A 104 2.92 -1.72 -13.88
N VAL A 105 2.04 -2.21 -13.00
CA VAL A 105 1.37 -3.51 -13.17
C VAL A 105 0.23 -3.47 -14.18
N LYS A 106 -0.24 -2.27 -14.55
CA LYS A 106 -1.26 -2.08 -15.59
C LYS A 106 -0.65 -2.07 -16.99
N LYS A 107 0.48 -1.38 -17.14
CA LYS A 107 1.20 -1.29 -18.43
C LYS A 107 2.16 -2.44 -18.66
N GLY A 108 2.53 -3.17 -17.61
CA GLY A 108 3.53 -4.22 -17.69
C GLY A 108 4.91 -3.66 -18.06
N ILE A 109 5.39 -2.65 -17.34
CA ILE A 109 6.71 -2.05 -17.54
C ILE A 109 7.42 -1.80 -16.21
N VAL A 110 8.74 -1.91 -16.20
CA VAL A 110 9.58 -1.50 -15.08
C VAL A 110 9.85 -0.01 -15.21
N LEU A 111 9.35 0.78 -14.25
CA LEU A 111 9.53 2.23 -14.23
C LEU A 111 10.89 2.62 -13.64
N PHE A 112 11.30 1.93 -12.57
CA PHE A 112 12.58 2.18 -11.92
C PHE A 112 13.20 0.86 -11.45
N ASN A 113 14.52 0.75 -11.64
CA ASN A 113 15.36 -0.26 -11.00
C ASN A 113 16.62 0.42 -10.49
N THR A 114 16.79 0.48 -9.17
CA THR A 114 17.85 1.25 -8.54
C THR A 114 18.31 0.69 -7.20
N TYR A 115 19.35 1.32 -6.64
CA TYR A 115 19.85 1.02 -5.29
C TYR A 115 18.89 1.52 -4.22
N VAL A 116 18.86 0.82 -3.09
CA VAL A 116 18.15 1.26 -1.88
C VAL A 116 18.90 0.79 -0.64
N SER A 117 19.01 1.66 0.36
CA SER A 117 19.67 1.31 1.63
C SER A 117 18.78 0.47 2.54
N HIS A 118 19.39 -0.15 3.52
CA HIS A 118 18.75 -0.79 4.68
C HIS A 118 19.31 -0.18 5.98
N GLY A 119 18.72 -0.52 7.10
CA GLY A 119 19.12 -0.08 8.42
C GLY A 119 20.53 -0.54 8.81
N ARG A 120 21.28 0.32 9.51
CA ARG A 120 22.69 0.05 9.85
C ARG A 120 22.88 -1.21 10.70
N ASN A 121 21.88 -1.58 11.50
CA ASN A 121 21.91 -2.78 12.31
C ASN A 121 21.32 -4.01 11.58
N SER A 122 20.68 -3.83 10.43
CA SER A 122 20.21 -4.94 9.59
C SER A 122 21.36 -5.75 8.99
N GLY A 123 22.53 -5.15 8.80
CA GLY A 123 23.69 -5.80 8.23
C GLY A 123 24.64 -4.79 7.60
N LYS A 124 25.69 -5.29 6.98
CA LYS A 124 26.70 -4.44 6.30
C LYS A 124 26.44 -4.37 4.81
N GLU A 125 26.66 -5.44 4.12
CA GLU A 125 26.47 -5.60 2.67
C GLU A 125 25.07 -6.16 2.38
N VAL A 126 24.69 -7.19 3.12
CA VAL A 126 23.40 -7.86 3.01
C VAL A 126 22.59 -7.58 4.27
N ALA A 127 21.30 -7.31 4.11
CA ALA A 127 20.38 -7.20 5.23
C ALA A 127 19.96 -8.61 5.67
N GLY A 128 20.26 -8.96 6.92
CA GLY A 128 19.96 -10.27 7.50
C GLY A 128 19.26 -10.19 8.86
N LYS A 129 19.05 -8.97 9.39
CA LYS A 129 18.31 -8.72 10.63
C LYS A 129 17.24 -7.68 10.40
N PHE A 130 16.06 -7.94 10.95
CA PHE A 130 14.89 -7.10 10.75
C PHE A 130 14.13 -6.92 12.07
N SER A 131 13.56 -5.75 12.30
CA SER A 131 12.89 -5.44 13.56
C SER A 131 11.75 -4.44 13.35
N ASN A 132 10.73 -4.56 14.18
CA ASN A 132 9.63 -3.59 14.30
C ASN A 132 9.82 -2.67 15.52
N GLU A 133 10.89 -2.88 16.32
CA GLU A 133 11.12 -2.14 17.55
C GLU A 133 11.68 -0.73 17.28
N PRO A 134 11.19 0.28 18.05
CA PRO A 134 11.79 1.62 18.03
C PRO A 134 13.31 1.56 18.33
N GLU A 135 14.05 2.46 17.71
CA GLU A 135 15.50 2.61 17.91
C GLU A 135 16.37 1.36 17.63
N SER A 136 15.78 0.31 17.02
CA SER A 136 16.54 -0.86 16.58
C SER A 136 17.57 -0.52 15.49
N PHE A 137 17.33 0.54 14.73
CA PHE A 137 18.08 0.90 13.52
C PHE A 137 18.15 -0.23 12.48
N GLU A 138 17.18 -1.12 12.54
CA GLU A 138 16.95 -2.20 11.59
C GLU A 138 15.78 -1.85 10.67
N SER A 139 15.82 -2.33 9.43
CA SER A 139 14.66 -2.30 8.54
C SER A 139 13.60 -3.28 9.02
N SER A 140 12.35 -3.04 8.70
CA SER A 140 11.24 -4.00 8.89
C SER A 140 10.87 -4.59 7.54
N LEU A 141 10.55 -5.88 7.52
CA LEU A 141 10.03 -6.56 6.32
C LEU A 141 8.52 -6.31 6.16
N GLY A 142 7.98 -6.76 5.05
CA GLY A 142 6.54 -6.83 4.85
C GLY A 142 5.97 -5.77 3.92
N PHE A 143 4.65 -5.69 3.95
CA PHE A 143 3.86 -4.83 3.08
C PHE A 143 3.59 -3.47 3.73
N TYR A 144 3.64 -2.44 2.89
CA TYR A 144 3.37 -1.06 3.25
C TYR A 144 2.42 -0.43 2.25
N ILE A 145 1.61 0.50 2.74
CA ILE A 145 0.92 1.46 1.90
C ILE A 145 1.69 2.77 1.96
N THR A 146 2.00 3.33 0.80
CA THR A 146 2.63 4.65 0.71
C THR A 146 1.60 5.73 1.03
N SER A 147 1.97 6.68 1.87
CA SER A 147 1.07 7.75 2.33
C SER A 147 1.41 9.09 1.66
N ASP A 148 1.23 10.17 2.38
CA ASP A 148 1.55 11.53 1.97
C ASP A 148 3.06 11.81 1.97
N THR A 149 3.43 12.90 1.33
CA THR A 149 4.79 13.41 1.31
C THR A 149 4.95 14.61 2.24
N TYR A 150 6.15 14.82 2.74
CA TYR A 150 6.50 15.98 3.55
C TYR A 150 7.95 16.40 3.32
N ASN A 151 8.26 17.64 3.74
CA ASN A 151 9.65 18.10 3.79
C ASN A 151 10.15 18.03 5.23
N GLY A 152 11.07 17.10 5.49
CA GLY A 152 11.67 16.87 6.80
C GLY A 152 13.19 17.03 6.81
N LYS A 153 13.84 16.44 7.81
CA LYS A 153 15.30 16.45 7.98
C LYS A 153 16.06 15.96 6.72
N HIS A 154 15.47 15.03 6.00
CA HIS A 154 16.05 14.45 4.77
C HIS A 154 15.48 15.07 3.48
N GLY A 155 14.85 16.25 3.58
CA GLY A 155 14.16 16.90 2.46
C GLY A 155 12.83 16.22 2.13
N TYR A 156 12.48 16.21 0.84
CA TYR A 156 11.24 15.64 0.36
C TYR A 156 11.22 14.12 0.58
N SER A 157 10.30 13.67 1.40
CA SER A 157 10.22 12.30 1.91
C SER A 157 8.80 11.77 1.80
N LEU A 158 8.66 10.44 1.71
CA LEU A 158 7.39 9.72 1.59
C LEU A 158 7.16 8.87 2.84
N ARG A 159 6.03 9.08 3.52
CA ARG A 159 5.60 8.27 4.65
C ARG A 159 5.17 6.87 4.22
N LEU A 160 5.48 5.90 5.06
CA LEU A 160 5.16 4.49 4.86
C LEU A 160 4.33 3.99 6.04
N GLU A 161 3.18 3.39 5.75
CA GLU A 161 2.30 2.75 6.72
C GLU A 161 2.45 1.24 6.61
N GLY A 162 2.92 0.58 7.68
CA GLY A 162 3.08 -0.87 7.71
C GLY A 162 1.73 -1.57 7.90
N GLU A 163 1.49 -2.62 7.14
CA GLU A 163 0.21 -3.33 7.08
C GLU A 163 0.19 -4.65 7.86
N GLU A 164 1.29 -4.99 8.55
CA GLU A 164 1.45 -6.29 9.20
C GLU A 164 1.75 -6.13 10.70
N ALA A 165 0.76 -6.48 11.53
CA ALA A 165 0.83 -6.37 12.99
C ALA A 165 2.00 -7.18 13.55
N GLY A 166 2.80 -6.56 14.43
CA GLY A 166 3.99 -7.15 15.05
C GLY A 166 5.21 -7.26 14.11
N ILE A 167 5.07 -6.94 12.82
CA ILE A 167 6.13 -7.05 11.82
C ILE A 167 6.61 -5.66 11.36
N ASN A 168 5.69 -4.76 11.01
CA ASN A 168 6.02 -3.42 10.54
C ASN A 168 4.97 -2.35 10.88
N ASP A 169 3.96 -2.66 11.66
CA ASP A 169 2.90 -1.73 12.08
C ASP A 169 3.41 -0.53 12.88
N ASN A 170 4.61 -0.62 13.48
CA ASN A 170 5.28 0.51 14.12
C ASN A 170 6.02 1.43 13.12
N ALA A 171 6.00 1.15 11.82
CA ALA A 171 6.79 1.91 10.85
C ALA A 171 6.49 3.41 10.89
N PHE A 172 5.23 3.80 10.97
CA PHE A 172 4.83 5.21 11.03
C PHE A 172 5.35 5.89 12.30
N SER A 173 5.17 5.28 13.48
CA SER A 173 5.64 5.81 14.77
C SER A 173 7.16 5.83 14.89
N ARG A 174 7.85 4.89 14.24
CA ARG A 174 9.30 4.85 14.11
C ARG A 174 9.86 5.88 13.11
N GLY A 175 9.00 6.60 12.38
CA GLY A 175 9.41 7.53 11.35
C GLY A 175 10.08 6.88 10.13
N ILE A 176 9.69 5.66 9.80
CA ILE A 176 10.20 4.96 8.60
C ILE A 176 9.60 5.60 7.36
N VAL A 177 10.46 6.17 6.52
CA VAL A 177 10.07 6.91 5.32
C VAL A 177 11.01 6.57 4.16
N MET A 178 10.54 6.71 2.93
CA MET A 178 11.44 6.74 1.77
C MET A 178 11.98 8.16 1.59
N HIS A 179 13.30 8.30 1.49
CA HIS A 179 13.97 9.58 1.31
C HIS A 179 15.23 9.46 0.45
N SER A 180 15.80 10.59 0.05
CA SER A 180 17.10 10.60 -0.61
C SER A 180 18.25 10.52 0.40
N ALA A 181 19.39 9.94 -0.03
CA ALA A 181 20.60 10.00 0.77
C ALA A 181 21.86 10.03 -0.11
N PRO A 182 22.83 10.92 0.20
CA PRO A 182 24.09 11.01 -0.54
C PRO A 182 24.96 9.76 -0.41
N TYR A 183 24.71 8.94 0.60
CA TYR A 183 25.42 7.69 0.81
C TYR A 183 24.87 6.51 -0.04
N VAL A 184 23.83 6.73 -0.85
CA VAL A 184 23.32 5.75 -1.81
C VAL A 184 23.84 6.10 -3.20
N ASN A 185 25.07 5.69 -3.48
CA ASN A 185 25.72 6.00 -4.74
C ASN A 185 26.79 4.94 -5.12
N GLU A 186 27.12 4.88 -6.40
CA GLU A 186 28.07 3.92 -6.95
C GLU A 186 29.53 4.16 -6.50
N ARG A 187 29.89 5.40 -6.13
CA ARG A 187 31.25 5.70 -5.63
C ARG A 187 31.52 4.96 -4.33
N LEU A 188 30.53 4.85 -3.45
CA LEU A 188 30.67 4.07 -2.23
C LEU A 188 30.81 2.58 -2.51
N ILE A 189 30.09 2.05 -3.50
CA ILE A 189 30.24 0.66 -3.92
C ILE A 189 31.68 0.40 -4.39
N GLN A 190 32.22 1.27 -5.24
CA GLN A 190 33.61 1.16 -5.71
C GLN A 190 34.63 1.28 -4.59
N LYS A 191 34.36 2.12 -3.56
CA LYS A 191 35.31 2.39 -2.46
C LYS A 191 35.30 1.28 -1.41
N GLN A 192 34.14 0.72 -1.07
CA GLN A 192 33.98 -0.14 0.11
C GLN A 192 33.17 -1.43 -0.15
N GLY A 193 32.66 -1.64 -1.37
CA GLY A 193 31.91 -2.84 -1.77
C GLY A 193 30.40 -2.76 -1.51
N TYR A 194 29.88 -1.70 -0.87
CA TYR A 194 28.46 -1.54 -0.56
C TYR A 194 28.08 -0.06 -0.44
N ILE A 195 26.77 0.27 -0.53
CA ILE A 195 26.27 1.63 -0.27
C ILE A 195 26.19 1.91 1.24
N GLY A 196 25.97 3.18 1.62
CA GLY A 196 25.71 3.53 3.01
C GLY A 196 24.40 2.96 3.55
N ARG A 197 24.19 3.11 4.85
CA ARG A 197 23.07 2.53 5.59
C ARG A 197 22.31 3.61 6.34
N SER A 198 21.00 3.38 6.51
CA SER A 198 20.07 4.26 7.23
C SER A 198 19.88 3.84 8.70
N GLU A 199 18.90 4.43 9.34
CA GLU A 199 18.39 4.01 10.66
C GLU A 199 17.12 3.15 10.55
N GLY A 200 16.94 2.45 9.41
CA GLY A 200 15.80 1.60 9.10
C GLY A 200 15.08 2.01 7.81
N CYS A 201 15.14 3.28 7.44
CA CYS A 201 14.47 3.83 6.26
C CYS A 201 15.01 3.26 4.94
N PRO A 202 14.15 3.04 3.92
CA PRO A 202 14.59 2.77 2.55
C PRO A 202 15.05 4.09 1.90
N ALA A 203 16.34 4.41 1.99
CA ALA A 203 16.89 5.57 1.32
C ALA A 203 17.36 5.24 -0.11
N VAL A 204 17.12 6.14 -1.05
CA VAL A 204 17.38 5.99 -2.48
C VAL A 204 18.35 7.05 -3.01
N PRO A 205 18.94 6.90 -4.23
CA PRO A 205 19.85 7.88 -4.80
C PRO A 205 19.19 9.26 -4.98
N GLU A 206 19.96 10.33 -4.70
CA GLU A 206 19.50 11.73 -4.80
C GLU A 206 18.95 12.11 -6.18
N LYS A 207 19.45 11.49 -7.25
CA LYS A 207 18.97 11.76 -8.61
C LYS A 207 17.60 11.14 -8.92
N LEU A 208 17.17 10.13 -8.17
CA LEU A 208 15.98 9.33 -8.47
C LEU A 208 14.87 9.43 -7.42
N TYR A 209 15.15 9.96 -6.21
CA TYR A 209 14.17 9.96 -5.12
C TYR A 209 12.86 10.68 -5.50
N LYS A 210 12.97 11.88 -6.07
CA LYS A 210 11.79 12.68 -6.40
C LYS A 210 10.90 12.01 -7.44
N PRO A 211 11.38 11.59 -8.62
CA PRO A 211 10.54 10.90 -9.59
C PRO A 211 9.99 9.56 -9.06
N ILE A 212 10.72 8.83 -8.23
CA ILE A 212 10.21 7.61 -7.60
C ILE A 212 9.05 7.96 -6.65
N ILE A 213 9.26 8.88 -5.70
CA ILE A 213 8.24 9.28 -4.73
C ILE A 213 6.99 9.80 -5.43
N GLU A 214 7.14 10.67 -6.44
CA GLU A 214 5.99 11.19 -7.21
C GLU A 214 5.16 10.08 -7.85
N LYS A 215 5.80 9.01 -8.30
CA LYS A 215 5.10 7.90 -8.96
C LYS A 215 4.38 6.98 -7.98
N ILE A 216 4.96 6.76 -6.80
CA ILE A 216 4.45 5.75 -5.86
C ILE A 216 3.66 6.32 -4.68
N LYS A 217 3.62 7.64 -4.46
CA LYS A 217 2.89 8.27 -3.35
C LYS A 217 1.38 8.04 -3.42
N ASN A 218 0.68 8.35 -2.31
CA ASN A 218 -0.78 8.37 -2.23
C ASN A 218 -1.44 6.99 -2.42
N GLY A 219 -0.96 5.98 -1.72
CA GLY A 219 -1.66 4.71 -1.58
C GLY A 219 -1.21 3.60 -2.51
N SER A 220 0.04 3.60 -3.00
CA SER A 220 0.57 2.43 -3.70
C SER A 220 1.11 1.36 -2.74
N CYS A 221 1.26 0.15 -3.23
CA CYS A 221 1.85 -0.97 -2.50
C CYS A 221 3.37 -0.93 -2.59
N LEU A 222 4.05 -1.01 -1.44
CA LEU A 222 5.49 -1.26 -1.33
C LEU A 222 5.70 -2.55 -0.54
N PHE A 223 6.54 -3.45 -1.03
CA PHE A 223 6.92 -4.69 -0.37
C PHE A 223 8.41 -4.75 -0.11
N MET A 224 8.80 -4.91 1.16
CA MET A 224 10.18 -5.16 1.58
C MET A 224 10.35 -6.64 1.87
N TYR A 225 11.04 -7.33 0.97
CA TYR A 225 11.21 -8.77 0.98
C TYR A 225 12.59 -9.21 1.45
N SER A 226 12.62 -10.27 2.24
CA SER A 226 13.77 -11.14 2.47
C SER A 226 13.24 -12.58 2.64
N PRO A 227 14.02 -13.62 2.29
CA PRO A 227 13.65 -15.01 2.57
C PRO A 227 13.83 -15.38 4.05
N ASP A 228 13.52 -14.44 4.94
CA ASP A 228 13.56 -14.61 6.40
C ASP A 228 12.48 -15.60 6.86
N LYS A 229 12.88 -16.65 7.54
CA LYS A 229 11.97 -17.73 7.95
C LYS A 229 10.90 -17.25 8.93
N ASN A 230 11.27 -16.34 9.85
CA ASN A 230 10.33 -15.81 10.84
C ASN A 230 9.25 -14.97 10.13
N TYR A 231 9.66 -14.06 9.24
CA TYR A 231 8.72 -13.27 8.43
C TYR A 231 7.81 -14.17 7.59
N MET A 232 8.37 -15.13 6.86
CA MET A 232 7.60 -16.01 5.98
C MET A 232 6.57 -16.84 6.74
N THR A 233 6.85 -17.22 7.99
CA THR A 233 5.93 -18.00 8.84
C THR A 233 4.82 -17.12 9.42
N HIS A 234 5.11 -15.88 9.80
CA HIS A 234 4.19 -15.03 10.57
C HIS A 234 3.41 -14.02 9.70
N SER A 235 3.84 -13.73 8.47
CA SER A 235 3.12 -12.83 7.59
C SER A 235 1.73 -13.37 7.24
N GLN A 236 0.70 -12.70 7.73
CA GLN A 236 -0.68 -13.06 7.41
C GLN A 236 -1.01 -12.74 5.95
N ILE A 237 -0.43 -11.68 5.38
CA ILE A 237 -0.67 -11.29 3.99
C ILE A 237 -0.12 -12.35 3.04
N ILE A 238 1.09 -12.88 3.30
CA ILE A 238 1.66 -13.97 2.48
C ILE A 238 0.88 -15.27 2.68
N ASN A 239 0.47 -15.59 3.90
CA ASN A 239 -0.11 -16.90 4.22
C ASN A 239 -1.62 -16.96 3.95
N ASN A 240 -2.38 -15.89 4.24
CA ASN A 240 -3.83 -15.84 4.09
C ASN A 240 -4.29 -15.28 2.74
N GLY A 241 -3.43 -14.55 2.02
CA GLY A 241 -3.74 -14.12 0.67
C GLY A 241 -3.98 -15.35 -0.20
N ALA A 242 -5.23 -15.75 -0.42
CA ALA A 242 -5.55 -16.83 -1.33
C ALA A 242 -4.87 -16.60 -2.68
N LEU A 243 -4.38 -17.68 -3.28
CA LEU A 243 -4.02 -17.69 -4.70
C LEU A 243 -5.30 -17.33 -5.48
N VAL A 244 -5.41 -16.08 -5.89
CA VAL A 244 -6.47 -15.58 -6.76
C VAL A 244 -6.03 -15.78 -8.20
#